data_a852c37078be94bf058a700152850b56
#
_entry.id   a852c37078be94bf058a700152850b56
#
_cell.length_a   1.000
_cell.length_b   1.000
_cell.length_c   1.000
_cell.angle_alpha   90.00
_cell.angle_beta   90.00
_cell.angle_gamma   90.00
#
_symmetry.space_group_name_H-M   'P 1'
#
loop_
_entity.id
_entity.type
_entity.pdbx_description
1 polymer ?
#
loop_
_entity_poly.entity_id
_entity_poly.type
_entity_poly.pdbx_seq_one_letter_code
_entity_poly.pdbx_strand_id
1 'polypeptide(L)'
;AGGGTSLLCMPNTKPAVDTPETVRYILDKAKTADAHVYVAAAITKGLKGEELCDLEALHDAGAIALSDDGRPVIDTACLVKALREAPKLHMRVTAHCEDLFLAKKWVMHEGEVSEKLNLPGVPAAAEDCGTAREIAAAAAYDVPVHICHVSTATSAALIRDAKARGVK
;
A
#
# COMPACT_ATOMS: atom_id res chain seq x y z
N ALA A 1 9.92 -17.75 -14.38
CA ALA A 1 9.32 -19.07 -14.15
C ALA A 1 7.79 -19.02 -14.14
N GLY A 2 7.14 -18.05 -13.48
CA GLY A 2 5.68 -17.96 -13.39
C GLY A 2 4.98 -17.18 -14.52
N GLY A 3 5.70 -16.77 -15.57
CA GLY A 3 5.14 -15.97 -16.67
C GLY A 3 5.05 -14.46 -16.42
N GLY A 4 5.42 -13.99 -15.24
CA GLY A 4 5.49 -12.56 -14.93
C GLY A 4 6.69 -11.90 -15.61
N THR A 5 6.45 -10.88 -16.42
CA THR A 5 7.48 -10.13 -17.13
C THR A 5 7.86 -8.84 -16.44
N SER A 6 7.03 -8.37 -15.50
CA SER A 6 7.23 -7.16 -14.72
C SER A 6 6.70 -7.36 -13.30
N LEU A 7 7.36 -6.75 -12.32
CA LEU A 7 6.92 -6.78 -10.93
C LEU A 7 7.23 -5.44 -10.23
N LEU A 8 6.44 -5.10 -9.23
CA LEU A 8 6.66 -3.97 -8.33
C LEU A 8 7.03 -4.51 -6.96
N CYS A 9 8.26 -4.23 -6.51
CA CYS A 9 8.72 -4.60 -5.17
C CYS A 9 8.11 -3.69 -4.12
N MET A 10 7.59 -4.26 -3.04
CA MET A 10 7.07 -3.51 -1.90
C MET A 10 8.18 -3.08 -0.93
N PRO A 11 7.98 -2.00 -0.16
CA PRO A 11 9.03 -1.42 0.67
C PRO A 11 9.28 -2.11 2.00
N ASN A 12 8.53 -3.15 2.34
CA ASN A 12 8.54 -3.84 3.64
C ASN A 12 9.72 -4.80 3.85
N THR A 13 10.90 -4.38 3.43
CA THR A 13 12.17 -5.09 3.62
C THR A 13 12.86 -4.70 4.94
N LYS A 14 14.04 -5.26 5.22
CA LYS A 14 14.88 -4.90 6.38
C LYS A 14 16.30 -4.58 5.89
N PRO A 15 16.70 -3.29 5.84
CA PRO A 15 15.90 -2.10 6.17
C PRO A 15 14.72 -1.88 5.22
N ALA A 16 13.77 -1.03 5.61
CA ALA A 16 12.67 -0.58 4.75
C ALA A 16 13.23 0.21 3.56
N VAL A 17 12.47 0.27 2.45
CA VAL A 17 12.86 1.06 1.27
C VAL A 17 12.38 2.50 1.46
N ASP A 18 12.98 3.20 2.39
CA ASP A 18 12.63 4.56 2.82
C ASP A 18 13.72 5.60 2.57
N THR A 19 14.82 5.21 1.90
CA THR A 19 15.91 6.09 1.50
C THR A 19 16.30 5.90 0.04
N PRO A 20 16.89 6.93 -0.62
CA PRO A 20 17.41 6.82 -1.98
C PRO A 20 18.41 5.68 -2.17
N GLU A 21 19.22 5.38 -1.15
CA GLU A 21 20.24 4.31 -1.19
C GLU A 21 19.58 2.94 -1.31
N THR A 22 18.51 2.69 -0.55
CA THR A 22 17.78 1.40 -0.60
C THR A 22 17.06 1.21 -1.92
N VAL A 23 16.50 2.28 -2.51
CA VAL A 23 15.91 2.25 -3.87
C VAL A 23 16.98 1.88 -4.90
N ARG A 24 18.11 2.59 -4.91
CA ARG A 24 19.20 2.33 -5.87
C ARG A 24 19.77 0.93 -5.70
N TYR A 25 19.92 0.45 -4.47
CA TYR A 25 20.38 -0.91 -4.20
C TYR A 25 19.50 -1.97 -4.86
N ILE A 26 18.16 -1.85 -4.74
CA ILE A 26 17.23 -2.80 -5.36
C ILE A 26 17.34 -2.71 -6.89
N LEU A 27 17.33 -1.50 -7.46
CA LEU A 27 17.43 -1.30 -8.90
C LEU A 27 18.75 -1.82 -9.47
N ASP A 28 19.84 -1.69 -8.72
CA ASP A 28 21.12 -2.26 -9.14
C ASP A 28 21.10 -3.78 -9.17
N LYS A 29 20.54 -4.43 -8.16
CA LYS A 29 20.33 -5.88 -8.15
C LYS A 29 19.37 -6.34 -9.25
N ALA A 30 18.38 -5.54 -9.58
CA ALA A 30 17.40 -5.84 -10.62
C ALA A 30 17.99 -5.91 -12.04
N LYS A 31 19.16 -5.32 -12.30
CA LYS A 31 19.81 -5.34 -13.62
C LYS A 31 20.09 -6.74 -14.16
N THR A 32 20.18 -7.72 -13.30
CA THR A 32 20.42 -9.13 -13.66
C THR A 32 19.19 -10.02 -13.52
N ALA A 33 18.02 -9.42 -13.26
CA ALA A 33 16.76 -10.17 -13.13
C ALA A 33 16.18 -10.51 -14.50
N ASP A 34 15.48 -11.64 -14.59
CA ASP A 34 14.80 -12.10 -15.82
C ASP A 34 13.50 -11.32 -16.09
N ALA A 35 13.04 -10.49 -15.15
CA ALA A 35 11.84 -9.67 -15.25
C ALA A 35 12.18 -8.20 -15.03
N HIS A 36 11.34 -7.30 -15.55
CA HIS A 36 11.43 -5.88 -15.21
C HIS A 36 11.02 -5.68 -13.75
N VAL A 37 11.93 -5.13 -12.94
CA VAL A 37 11.70 -4.85 -11.52
C VAL A 37 11.53 -3.36 -11.32
N TYR A 38 10.41 -2.99 -10.77
CA TYR A 38 10.08 -1.63 -10.34
C TYR A 38 10.05 -1.56 -8.81
N VAL A 39 10.22 -0.37 -8.26
CA VAL A 39 10.32 -0.16 -6.81
C VAL A 39 9.18 0.73 -6.34
N ALA A 40 8.40 0.24 -5.38
CA ALA A 40 7.61 1.08 -4.50
C ALA A 40 8.47 1.45 -3.29
N ALA A 41 8.60 2.75 -3.01
CA ALA A 41 9.26 3.22 -1.81
C ALA A 41 8.26 3.45 -0.67
N ALA A 42 8.75 3.50 0.55
CA ALA A 42 7.93 3.75 1.72
C ALA A 42 7.33 5.17 1.68
N ILE A 43 6.08 5.30 2.11
CA ILE A 43 5.44 6.60 2.34
C ILE A 43 6.06 7.24 3.59
N THR A 44 6.22 6.43 4.65
CA THR A 44 6.69 6.92 5.95
C THR A 44 8.01 6.29 6.36
N LYS A 45 8.83 7.05 7.07
CA LYS A 45 10.14 6.62 7.57
C LYS A 45 10.00 5.37 8.45
N GLY A 46 10.71 4.31 8.06
CA GLY A 46 10.68 3.03 8.73
C GLY A 46 9.32 2.33 8.73
N LEU A 47 8.38 2.72 7.84
CA LEU A 47 7.01 2.20 7.80
C LEU A 47 6.29 2.38 9.14
N LYS A 48 6.47 3.54 9.79
CA LYS A 48 5.87 3.82 11.12
C LYS A 48 4.52 4.52 11.04
N GLY A 49 4.13 5.02 9.85
CA GLY A 49 2.85 5.68 9.63
C GLY A 49 2.78 7.13 10.16
N GLU A 50 3.88 7.73 10.57
CA GLU A 50 3.93 9.00 11.30
C GLU A 50 4.59 10.14 10.52
N GLU A 51 5.78 9.90 9.96
CA GLU A 51 6.59 10.91 9.29
C GLU A 51 6.85 10.54 7.84
N LEU A 52 6.55 11.44 6.90
CA LEU A 52 6.81 11.24 5.48
C LEU A 52 8.31 11.09 5.20
N CYS A 53 8.60 10.18 4.27
CA CYS A 53 9.90 10.17 3.60
C CYS A 53 10.07 11.41 2.71
N ASP A 54 11.29 11.64 2.25
CA ASP A 54 11.56 12.58 1.18
C ASP A 54 11.14 11.94 -0.16
N LEU A 55 9.87 12.18 -0.54
CA LEU A 55 9.26 11.54 -1.70
C LEU A 55 9.93 11.92 -3.01
N GLU A 56 10.44 13.16 -3.12
CA GLU A 56 11.16 13.64 -4.30
C GLU A 56 12.50 12.92 -4.43
N ALA A 57 13.26 12.82 -3.35
CA ALA A 57 14.51 12.08 -3.36
C ALA A 57 14.36 10.58 -3.67
N LEU A 58 13.24 9.96 -3.22
CA LEU A 58 12.91 8.58 -3.54
C LEU A 58 12.55 8.41 -5.03
N HIS A 59 11.76 9.34 -5.59
CA HIS A 59 11.46 9.40 -7.02
C HIS A 59 12.74 9.53 -7.85
N ASP A 60 13.62 10.48 -7.52
CA ASP A 60 14.86 10.72 -8.23
C ASP A 60 15.85 9.53 -8.14
N ALA A 61 15.71 8.72 -7.10
CA ALA A 61 16.43 7.46 -6.99
C ALA A 61 15.86 6.34 -7.88
N GLY A 62 14.66 6.52 -8.46
CA GLY A 62 14.03 5.60 -9.40
C GLY A 62 12.81 4.84 -8.85
N ALA A 63 12.28 5.23 -7.70
CA ALA A 63 10.99 4.70 -7.24
C ALA A 63 9.86 5.21 -8.15
N ILE A 64 8.89 4.33 -8.49
CA ILE A 64 7.76 4.68 -9.35
C ILE A 64 6.40 4.65 -8.62
N ALA A 65 6.40 4.18 -7.40
CA ALA A 65 5.21 4.08 -6.55
C ALA A 65 5.58 4.27 -5.08
N LEU A 66 4.57 4.52 -4.28
CA LEU A 66 4.67 4.67 -2.83
C LEU A 66 3.76 3.68 -2.13
N SER A 67 4.22 3.08 -1.04
CA SER A 67 3.43 2.15 -0.22
C SER A 67 3.96 2.10 1.21
N ASP A 68 3.07 1.91 2.18
CA ASP A 68 3.44 1.38 3.49
C ASP A 68 2.83 -0.02 3.63
N ASP A 69 3.24 -0.94 2.73
CA ASP A 69 2.72 -2.29 2.67
C ASP A 69 2.94 -3.07 3.97
N GLY A 70 1.88 -3.73 4.43
CA GLY A 70 1.84 -4.47 5.69
C GLY A 70 1.75 -3.60 6.94
N ARG A 71 1.86 -2.26 6.82
CA ARG A 71 1.71 -1.29 7.91
C ARG A 71 1.11 0.00 7.35
N PRO A 72 -0.20 0.06 7.16
CA PRO A 72 -0.84 1.23 6.54
C PRO A 72 -0.56 2.50 7.33
N VAL A 73 -0.47 3.62 6.62
CA VAL A 73 -0.28 4.94 7.25
C VAL A 73 -1.44 5.22 8.20
N ILE A 74 -1.15 5.31 9.49
CA ILE A 74 -2.18 5.49 10.55
C ILE A 74 -2.69 6.93 10.54
N ASP A 75 -1.78 7.91 10.42
CA ASP A 75 -2.14 9.33 10.36
C ASP A 75 -2.73 9.67 9.00
N THR A 76 -4.04 9.94 8.98
CA THR A 76 -4.75 10.31 7.75
C THR A 76 -4.24 11.62 7.14
N ALA A 77 -3.72 12.57 7.94
CA ALA A 77 -3.14 13.79 7.39
C ALA A 77 -1.82 13.51 6.66
N CYS A 78 -1.02 12.58 7.18
CA CYS A 78 0.19 12.08 6.52
C CYS A 78 -0.15 11.37 5.20
N LEU A 79 -1.14 10.48 5.21
CA LEU A 79 -1.66 9.80 4.02
C LEU A 79 -2.11 10.79 2.94
N VAL A 80 -2.92 11.78 3.31
CA VAL A 80 -3.41 12.82 2.38
C VAL A 80 -2.26 13.60 1.76
N LYS A 81 -1.21 13.93 2.53
CA LYS A 81 -0.02 14.57 1.97
C LYS A 81 0.64 13.67 0.91
N ALA A 82 0.84 12.40 1.20
CA ALA A 82 1.42 11.45 0.25
C ALA A 82 0.57 11.31 -1.03
N LEU A 83 -0.76 11.15 -0.89
CA LEU A 83 -1.70 11.08 -2.00
C LEU A 83 -1.66 12.32 -2.90
N ARG A 84 -1.46 13.51 -2.34
CA ARG A 84 -1.39 14.76 -3.11
C ARG A 84 -0.02 15.02 -3.75
N GLU A 85 1.06 14.53 -3.14
CA GLU A 85 2.42 14.72 -3.68
C GLU A 85 2.77 13.66 -4.74
N ALA A 86 2.36 12.41 -4.57
CA ALA A 86 2.70 11.32 -5.48
C ALA A 86 2.38 11.62 -6.97
N PRO A 87 1.20 12.15 -7.35
CA PRO A 87 0.90 12.46 -8.75
C PRO A 87 1.79 13.56 -9.34
N LYS A 88 2.26 14.52 -8.54
CA LYS A 88 3.16 15.58 -8.99
C LYS A 88 4.52 15.03 -9.41
N LEU A 89 4.92 13.93 -8.79
CA LEU A 89 6.13 13.16 -9.07
C LEU A 89 5.87 12.00 -10.05
N HIS A 90 4.72 11.97 -10.72
CA HIS A 90 4.32 10.86 -11.59
C HIS A 90 4.33 9.47 -10.90
N MET A 91 4.26 9.46 -9.57
CA MET A 91 4.13 8.25 -8.77
C MET A 91 2.68 7.96 -8.41
N ARG A 92 2.42 6.75 -7.95
CA ARG A 92 1.11 6.31 -7.46
C ARG A 92 1.23 5.73 -6.06
N VAL A 93 0.27 6.04 -5.19
CA VAL A 93 0.15 5.36 -3.90
C VAL A 93 -0.52 4.01 -4.13
N THR A 94 0.13 2.94 -3.66
CA THR A 94 -0.39 1.57 -3.63
C THR A 94 -0.69 1.23 -2.17
N ALA A 95 -1.98 1.24 -1.82
CA ALA A 95 -2.44 1.19 -0.45
C ALA A 95 -2.66 -0.24 0.05
N HIS A 96 -2.06 -0.57 1.19
CA HIS A 96 -2.42 -1.72 2.01
C HIS A 96 -3.54 -1.29 2.95
N CYS A 97 -4.76 -1.73 2.65
CA CYS A 97 -5.94 -1.28 3.38
C CYS A 97 -6.24 -2.20 4.55
N GLU A 98 -5.85 -1.79 5.73
CA GLU A 98 -6.09 -2.54 6.96
C GLU A 98 -6.17 -1.59 8.17
N ASP A 99 -7.18 -1.74 9.01
CA ASP A 99 -7.21 -1.12 10.33
C ASP A 99 -6.46 -1.99 11.33
N LEU A 100 -5.26 -1.54 11.74
CA LEU A 100 -4.40 -2.28 12.65
C LEU A 100 -4.96 -2.40 14.08
N PHE A 101 -5.94 -1.60 14.46
CA PHE A 101 -6.61 -1.71 15.75
C PHE A 101 -7.66 -2.83 15.76
N LEU A 102 -8.24 -3.14 14.59
CA LEU A 102 -9.12 -4.29 14.39
C LEU A 102 -8.33 -5.56 14.10
N ALA A 103 -7.24 -5.47 13.37
CA ALA A 103 -6.40 -6.59 12.95
C ALA A 103 -5.35 -6.96 14.02
N LYS A 104 -5.78 -7.25 15.28
CA LYS A 104 -4.87 -7.63 16.38
C LYS A 104 -4.76 -9.14 16.54
N LYS A 105 -3.51 -9.66 16.59
CA LYS A 105 -3.22 -11.07 16.93
C LYS A 105 -3.96 -12.11 16.08
N TRP A 106 -4.16 -11.82 14.84
CA TRP A 106 -4.82 -12.70 13.88
C TRP A 106 -3.84 -13.70 13.25
N VAL A 107 -4.36 -14.81 12.75
CA VAL A 107 -3.63 -15.81 11.97
C VAL A 107 -4.33 -16.19 10.66
N MET A 108 -5.59 -15.80 10.51
CA MET A 108 -6.41 -16.07 9.34
C MET A 108 -7.60 -15.10 9.29
N HIS A 109 -8.43 -15.20 8.26
CA HIS A 109 -9.71 -14.49 8.18
C HIS A 109 -10.69 -15.00 9.24
N GLU A 110 -11.45 -14.09 9.87
CA GLU A 110 -12.54 -14.44 10.80
C GLU A 110 -13.71 -15.09 10.06
N GLY A 111 -14.18 -16.26 10.53
CA GLY A 111 -15.31 -16.98 9.94
C GLY A 111 -15.33 -18.44 10.41
N GLU A 112 -16.17 -19.26 9.75
CA GLU A 112 -16.39 -20.66 10.14
C GLU A 112 -15.11 -21.48 10.36
N VAL A 113 -14.06 -21.22 9.59
CA VAL A 113 -12.82 -21.98 9.69
C VAL A 113 -12.04 -21.55 10.91
N SER A 114 -11.94 -20.24 11.18
CA SER A 114 -11.28 -19.72 12.37
C SER A 114 -11.98 -20.17 13.65
N GLU A 115 -13.32 -20.20 13.64
CA GLU A 115 -14.13 -20.70 14.74
C GLU A 115 -13.89 -22.21 14.97
N LYS A 116 -13.99 -23.02 13.91
CA LYS A 116 -13.74 -24.47 13.98
C LYS A 116 -12.36 -24.82 14.51
N LEU A 117 -11.36 -24.02 14.16
CA LEU A 117 -9.97 -24.22 14.59
C LEU A 117 -9.67 -23.55 15.94
N ASN A 118 -10.62 -22.78 16.48
CA ASN A 118 -10.42 -21.95 17.67
C ASN A 118 -9.16 -21.05 17.53
N LEU A 119 -9.00 -20.44 16.37
CA LEU A 119 -7.90 -19.53 16.05
C LEU A 119 -8.42 -18.10 15.91
N PRO A 120 -7.62 -17.09 16.32
CA PRO A 120 -8.02 -15.69 16.17
C PRO A 120 -8.09 -15.30 14.69
N GLY A 121 -9.23 -14.73 14.28
CA GLY A 121 -9.45 -14.23 12.93
C GLY A 121 -9.37 -12.72 12.84
N VAL A 122 -8.94 -12.20 11.67
CA VAL A 122 -9.07 -10.79 11.34
C VAL A 122 -10.48 -10.53 10.79
N PRO A 123 -11.25 -9.59 11.36
CA PRO A 123 -12.58 -9.28 10.84
C PRO A 123 -12.49 -8.57 9.48
N ALA A 124 -13.42 -8.83 8.59
CA ALA A 124 -13.52 -8.16 7.28
C ALA A 124 -13.54 -6.63 7.41
N ALA A 125 -14.13 -6.13 8.49
CA ALA A 125 -14.16 -4.69 8.80
C ALA A 125 -12.77 -4.02 8.85
N ALA A 126 -11.71 -4.76 9.15
CA ALA A 126 -10.36 -4.21 9.16
C ALA A 126 -9.95 -3.73 7.75
N GLU A 127 -10.19 -4.53 6.72
CA GLU A 127 -9.94 -4.13 5.33
C GLU A 127 -10.98 -3.10 4.85
N ASP A 128 -12.24 -3.28 5.17
CA ASP A 128 -13.34 -2.43 4.71
C ASP A 128 -13.17 -0.99 5.19
N CYS A 129 -12.83 -0.78 6.46
CA CYS A 129 -12.56 0.55 7.02
C CYS A 129 -11.34 1.21 6.38
N GLY A 130 -10.26 0.46 6.18
CA GLY A 130 -9.07 0.94 5.47
C GLY A 130 -9.41 1.38 4.04
N THR A 131 -10.09 0.51 3.28
CA THR A 131 -10.52 0.79 1.91
C THR A 131 -11.42 2.03 1.82
N ALA A 132 -12.40 2.15 2.70
CA ALA A 132 -13.30 3.31 2.73
C ALA A 132 -12.54 4.62 3.00
N ARG A 133 -11.56 4.60 3.92
CA ARG A 133 -10.72 5.76 4.24
C ARG A 133 -9.89 6.20 3.04
N GLU A 134 -9.21 5.27 2.37
CA GLU A 134 -8.37 5.55 1.20
C GLU A 134 -9.21 6.13 0.05
N ILE A 135 -10.38 5.54 -0.22
CA ILE A 135 -11.31 6.05 -1.25
C ILE A 135 -11.80 7.45 -0.89
N ALA A 136 -12.19 7.69 0.36
CA ALA A 136 -12.65 9.01 0.81
C ALA A 136 -11.56 10.08 0.65
N ALA A 137 -10.32 9.76 1.02
CA ALA A 137 -9.18 10.66 0.85
C ALA A 137 -8.90 10.94 -0.64
N ALA A 138 -8.86 9.90 -1.48
CA ALA A 138 -8.63 10.05 -2.91
C ALA A 138 -9.72 10.90 -3.58
N ALA A 139 -10.99 10.66 -3.26
CA ALA A 139 -12.13 11.40 -3.78
C ALA A 139 -12.11 12.88 -3.35
N ALA A 140 -11.79 13.16 -2.09
CA ALA A 140 -11.77 14.53 -1.55
C ALA A 140 -10.74 15.44 -2.24
N TYR A 141 -9.65 14.88 -2.74
CA TYR A 141 -8.56 15.63 -3.35
C TYR A 141 -8.38 15.36 -4.85
N ASP A 142 -9.29 14.61 -5.47
CA ASP A 142 -9.26 14.24 -6.91
C ASP A 142 -7.91 13.60 -7.32
N VAL A 143 -7.35 12.73 -6.50
CA VAL A 143 -6.07 12.07 -6.72
C VAL A 143 -6.24 10.56 -6.90
N PRO A 144 -5.35 9.90 -7.67
CA PRO A 144 -5.45 8.46 -7.88
C PRO A 144 -4.91 7.69 -6.67
N VAL A 145 -5.57 6.55 -6.37
CA VAL A 145 -5.08 5.56 -5.42
C VAL A 145 -5.24 4.15 -5.99
N HIS A 146 -4.28 3.28 -5.74
CA HIS A 146 -4.37 1.86 -6.06
C HIS A 146 -4.60 1.05 -4.79
N ILE A 147 -5.75 0.40 -4.67
CA ILE A 147 -6.04 -0.50 -3.54
C ILE A 147 -5.45 -1.87 -3.85
N CYS A 148 -4.52 -2.34 -3.03
CA CYS A 148 -3.86 -3.63 -3.19
C CYS A 148 -4.72 -4.78 -2.65
N HIS A 149 -4.48 -5.98 -3.16
CA HIS A 149 -4.89 -7.29 -2.63
C HIS A 149 -6.26 -7.32 -1.91
N VAL A 150 -7.29 -6.77 -2.55
CA VAL A 150 -8.67 -6.73 -2.03
C VAL A 150 -9.20 -8.14 -1.79
N SER A 151 -9.64 -8.43 -0.57
CA SER A 151 -10.09 -9.76 -0.16
C SER A 151 -11.54 -9.81 0.31
N THR A 152 -12.17 -8.66 0.60
CA THR A 152 -13.54 -8.61 1.10
C THR A 152 -14.54 -8.18 0.03
N ALA A 153 -15.78 -8.71 0.14
CA ALA A 153 -16.89 -8.35 -0.76
C ALA A 153 -17.28 -6.87 -0.59
N THR A 154 -17.21 -6.33 0.64
CA THR A 154 -17.54 -4.94 0.94
C THR A 154 -16.52 -4.00 0.31
N SER A 155 -15.21 -4.25 0.46
CA SER A 155 -14.17 -3.46 -0.18
C SER A 155 -14.32 -3.47 -1.71
N ALA A 156 -14.62 -4.63 -2.31
CA ALA A 156 -14.88 -4.72 -3.75
C ALA A 156 -16.10 -3.88 -4.17
N ALA A 157 -17.16 -3.84 -3.36
CA ALA A 157 -18.35 -3.02 -3.61
C ALA A 157 -18.03 -1.52 -3.48
N LEU A 158 -17.28 -1.10 -2.45
CA LEU A 158 -16.83 0.27 -2.24
C LEU A 158 -16.00 0.78 -3.42
N ILE A 159 -15.06 -0.04 -3.90
CA ILE A 159 -14.22 0.30 -5.07
C ILE A 159 -15.07 0.43 -6.34
N ARG A 160 -16.02 -0.48 -6.56
CA ARG A 160 -16.92 -0.43 -7.73
C ARG A 160 -17.76 0.85 -7.73
N ASP A 161 -18.34 1.21 -6.58
CA ASP A 161 -19.10 2.45 -6.43
C ASP A 161 -18.21 3.68 -6.63
N ALA A 162 -17.03 3.72 -6.03
CA ALA A 162 -16.07 4.80 -6.20
C ALA A 162 -15.71 5.02 -7.68
N LYS A 163 -15.41 3.93 -8.41
CA LYS A 163 -15.14 3.97 -9.86
C LYS A 163 -16.33 4.49 -10.66
N ALA A 164 -17.55 4.06 -10.32
CA ALA A 164 -18.77 4.55 -10.98
C ALA A 164 -19.00 6.05 -10.75
N ARG A 165 -18.54 6.60 -9.64
CA ARG A 165 -18.57 8.05 -9.33
C ARG A 165 -17.38 8.83 -9.91
N GLY A 166 -16.46 8.19 -10.60
CA GLY A 166 -15.29 8.81 -11.22
C GLY A 166 -14.09 9.03 -10.28
N VAL A 167 -14.05 8.39 -9.12
CA VAL A 167 -12.86 8.40 -8.26
C VAL A 167 -11.71 7.68 -8.98
N LYS A 168 -10.53 8.29 -8.97
CA LYS A 168 -9.34 7.85 -9.72
C LYS A 168 -8.54 6.76 -9.04
#